data_22704d57a479f6c8000b8a2cd11285d7
#
_entry.id   22704d57a479f6c8000b8a2cd11285d7
#
_cell.length_a   1.000
_cell.length_b   1.000
_cell.length_c   1.000
_cell.angle_alpha   90.00
_cell.angle_beta   90.00
_cell.angle_gamma   90.00
#
_symmetry.space_group_name_H-M   'P 1'
#
loop_
_entity.id
_entity.type
_entity.pdbx_description
1 polymer ?
#
loop_
_entity_poly.entity_id
_entity_poly.type
_entity_poly.pdbx_seq_one_letter_code
_entity_poly.pdbx_strand_id
1 'polypeptide(L)'
;MDKKVLRNLSYGVYVVTSKENDKNVGCIANSIMQVTSNPCTIAVSVNHDNYTNKVIKENKKFGVSILKETSDPKIIGTFGFKSSKYTDKFSDVKFKEEDEIPVIEDSCGYMICQVVDIMETETHTVFLAEVKNADDYNNENPMTYKYYHEQLKGSSPKNAPTYEEKQVAEQNNNKKTKKWKCKICGYIYEADELPDDFKCPICGVGKEYFELVED
;
A
#
# COMPACT_ATOMS: atom_id res chain seq x y z
N MET A 1 5.07 22.90 -14.00
CA MET A 1 4.99 22.78 -12.53
C MET A 1 5.93 21.65 -12.11
N ASP A 2 6.83 21.90 -11.16
CA ASP A 2 7.71 20.85 -10.62
C ASP A 2 6.95 20.04 -9.55
N LYS A 3 6.57 18.82 -9.92
CA LYS A 3 5.82 17.92 -9.03
C LYS A 3 6.68 17.34 -7.89
N LYS A 4 8.03 17.50 -7.93
CA LYS A 4 8.93 16.99 -6.88
C LYS A 4 8.61 17.55 -5.50
N VAL A 5 8.03 18.77 -5.44
CA VAL A 5 7.59 19.38 -4.18
C VAL A 5 6.59 18.50 -3.41
N LEU A 6 5.76 17.70 -4.12
CA LEU A 6 4.77 16.81 -3.50
C LEU A 6 5.43 15.66 -2.71
N ARG A 7 6.70 15.37 -2.96
CA ARG A 7 7.47 14.36 -2.18
C ARG A 7 7.79 14.82 -0.77
N ASN A 8 7.65 16.12 -0.49
CA ASN A 8 7.84 16.68 0.85
C ASN A 8 6.60 16.48 1.74
N LEU A 9 5.48 16.03 1.18
CA LEU A 9 4.31 15.63 1.97
C LEU A 9 4.61 14.35 2.73
N SER A 10 4.18 14.31 4.00
CA SER A 10 4.31 13.11 4.83
C SER A 10 3.17 12.14 4.54
N TYR A 11 3.52 10.90 4.19
CA TYR A 11 2.58 9.82 3.97
C TYR A 11 2.98 8.60 4.81
N GLY A 12 1.98 7.86 5.32
CA GLY A 12 2.18 6.54 5.88
C GLY A 12 1.98 5.44 4.84
N VAL A 13 2.01 4.19 5.29
CA VAL A 13 1.64 3.00 4.50
C VAL A 13 0.56 2.25 5.25
N TYR A 14 -0.58 2.06 4.63
CA TYR A 14 -1.79 1.53 5.25
C TYR A 14 -2.39 0.42 4.41
N VAL A 15 -3.01 -0.57 5.06
CA VAL A 15 -3.93 -1.49 4.40
C VAL A 15 -5.35 -1.00 4.66
N VAL A 16 -6.05 -0.64 3.60
CA VAL A 16 -7.48 -0.28 3.65
C VAL A 16 -8.29 -1.50 3.25
N THR A 17 -9.21 -1.90 4.09
CA THR A 17 -10.00 -3.13 3.94
C THR A 17 -11.49 -2.86 3.97
N SER A 18 -12.27 -3.75 3.37
CA SER A 18 -13.73 -3.79 3.49
C SER A 18 -14.20 -5.22 3.25
N LYS A 19 -15.52 -5.46 3.25
CA LYS A 19 -16.10 -6.79 3.07
C LYS A 19 -17.27 -6.71 2.08
N GLU A 20 -17.27 -7.56 1.06
CA GLU A 20 -18.38 -7.72 0.13
C GLU A 20 -19.04 -9.07 0.41
N ASN A 21 -20.21 -9.07 1.04
CA ASN A 21 -20.83 -10.28 1.61
C ASN A 21 -19.81 -11.00 2.53
N ASP A 22 -19.43 -12.25 2.20
CA ASP A 22 -18.45 -13.02 2.95
C ASP A 22 -17.02 -12.87 2.43
N LYS A 23 -16.78 -12.02 1.42
CA LYS A 23 -15.48 -11.85 0.81
C LYS A 23 -14.75 -10.64 1.37
N ASN A 24 -13.60 -10.88 1.99
CA ASN A 24 -12.70 -9.83 2.43
C ASN A 24 -11.98 -9.20 1.23
N VAL A 25 -11.91 -7.87 1.19
CA VAL A 25 -11.21 -7.10 0.16
C VAL A 25 -10.27 -6.09 0.80
N GLY A 26 -9.21 -5.71 0.08
CA GLY A 26 -8.30 -4.69 0.60
C GLY A 26 -7.29 -4.21 -0.44
N CYS A 27 -6.71 -3.05 -0.17
CA CYS A 27 -5.63 -2.47 -0.96
C CYS A 27 -4.66 -1.65 -0.08
N ILE A 28 -3.46 -1.41 -0.59
CA ILE A 28 -2.56 -0.42 0.02
C ILE A 28 -3.04 0.99 -0.33
N ALA A 29 -3.01 1.86 0.66
CA ALA A 29 -3.15 3.31 0.50
C ALA A 29 -2.04 4.03 1.27
N ASN A 30 -1.67 5.22 0.80
CA ASN A 30 -0.72 6.11 1.47
C ASN A 30 -1.34 7.47 1.81
N SER A 31 -2.46 7.82 1.20
CA SER A 31 -3.11 9.12 1.31
C SER A 31 -4.23 9.08 2.33
N ILE A 32 -3.86 9.03 3.62
CA ILE A 32 -4.77 9.08 4.76
C ILE A 32 -4.36 10.23 5.67
N MET A 33 -5.35 10.98 6.17
CA MET A 33 -5.12 12.03 7.17
C MET A 33 -6.30 12.11 8.14
N GLN A 34 -6.02 12.50 9.38
CA GLN A 34 -7.04 12.92 10.32
C GLN A 34 -7.58 14.30 9.90
N VAL A 35 -8.91 14.47 9.94
CA VAL A 35 -9.58 15.72 9.55
C VAL A 35 -10.08 16.47 10.80
N THR A 36 -10.77 15.78 11.70
CA THR A 36 -11.27 16.36 12.94
C THR A 36 -11.03 15.43 14.13
N SER A 37 -11.01 15.99 15.34
CA SER A 37 -10.87 15.22 16.58
C SER A 37 -12.20 14.93 17.26
N ASN A 38 -13.22 15.77 17.08
CA ASN A 38 -14.54 15.55 17.65
C ASN A 38 -15.65 16.06 16.71
N PRO A 39 -16.42 15.20 16.03
CA PRO A 39 -16.19 13.75 15.98
C PRO A 39 -14.83 13.43 15.36
N CYS A 40 -14.27 12.26 15.72
CA CYS A 40 -13.01 11.82 15.11
C CYS A 40 -13.26 11.39 13.67
N THR A 41 -12.72 12.14 12.72
CA THR A 41 -12.87 11.82 11.29
C THR A 41 -11.52 11.74 10.59
N ILE A 42 -11.46 10.87 9.58
CA ILE A 42 -10.32 10.74 8.67
C ILE A 42 -10.78 10.89 7.22
N ALA A 43 -9.85 11.29 6.36
CA ALA A 43 -10.02 11.23 4.91
C ALA A 43 -9.05 10.18 4.32
N VAL A 44 -9.52 9.36 3.40
CA VAL A 44 -8.70 8.41 2.64
C VAL A 44 -8.99 8.54 1.15
N SER A 45 -7.93 8.60 0.33
CA SER A 45 -8.05 8.61 -1.12
C SER A 45 -7.75 7.24 -1.70
N VAL A 46 -8.72 6.65 -2.42
CA VAL A 46 -8.60 5.32 -3.04
C VAL A 46 -8.85 5.43 -4.54
N ASN A 47 -7.95 4.86 -5.35
CA ASN A 47 -8.07 4.87 -6.80
C ASN A 47 -9.31 4.09 -7.27
N HIS A 48 -9.96 4.55 -8.35
CA HIS A 48 -11.14 3.92 -8.94
C HIS A 48 -10.88 2.49 -9.44
N ASP A 49 -9.64 2.19 -9.90
CA ASP A 49 -9.25 0.86 -10.37
C ASP A 49 -9.12 -0.16 -9.24
N ASN A 50 -9.01 0.28 -7.99
CA ASN A 50 -9.02 -0.61 -6.84
C ASN A 50 -10.42 -1.18 -6.60
N TYR A 51 -10.55 -2.50 -6.64
CA TYR A 51 -11.81 -3.17 -6.34
C TYR A 51 -12.37 -2.79 -4.96
N THR A 52 -11.47 -2.54 -4.01
CA THR A 52 -11.80 -2.06 -2.65
C THR A 52 -12.56 -0.74 -2.66
N ASN A 53 -12.27 0.17 -3.63
CA ASN A 53 -13.00 1.43 -3.79
C ASN A 53 -14.50 1.18 -4.00
N LYS A 54 -14.84 0.29 -4.96
CA LYS A 54 -16.23 -0.10 -5.24
C LYS A 54 -16.93 -0.61 -3.97
N VAL A 55 -16.28 -1.55 -3.27
CA VAL A 55 -16.86 -2.19 -2.09
C VAL A 55 -17.09 -1.18 -0.95
N ILE A 56 -16.16 -0.25 -0.72
CA ILE A 56 -16.34 0.83 0.27
C ILE A 56 -17.51 1.74 -0.11
N LYS A 57 -17.67 2.07 -1.39
CA LYS A 57 -18.83 2.86 -1.88
C LYS A 57 -20.17 2.19 -1.56
N GLU A 58 -20.23 0.87 -1.71
CA GLU A 58 -21.44 0.09 -1.47
C GLU A 58 -21.72 -0.10 0.04
N ASN A 59 -20.71 -0.54 0.79
CA ASN A 59 -20.85 -0.85 2.23
C ASN A 59 -20.85 0.37 3.14
N LYS A 60 -20.24 1.48 2.71
CA LYS A 60 -20.02 2.67 3.53
C LYS A 60 -19.19 2.40 4.80
N LYS A 61 -18.49 1.27 4.89
CA LYS A 61 -17.69 0.86 6.05
C LYS A 61 -16.35 0.27 5.59
N PHE A 62 -15.28 0.64 6.28
CA PHE A 62 -13.94 0.14 5.97
C PHE A 62 -13.04 0.11 7.20
N GLY A 63 -12.01 -0.72 7.14
CA GLY A 63 -10.92 -0.76 8.11
C GLY A 63 -9.66 -0.11 7.56
N VAL A 64 -8.83 0.41 8.45
CA VAL A 64 -7.48 0.89 8.17
C VAL A 64 -6.53 0.22 9.13
N SER A 65 -5.54 -0.51 8.62
CA SER A 65 -4.43 -1.03 9.43
C SER A 65 -3.17 -0.23 9.11
N ILE A 66 -2.53 0.32 10.14
CA ILE A 66 -1.32 1.15 10.03
C ILE A 66 -0.12 0.22 10.02
N LEU A 67 0.55 0.04 8.88
CA LEU A 67 1.71 -0.84 8.81
C LEU A 67 2.87 -0.27 9.63
N LYS A 68 3.64 -1.17 10.27
CA LYS A 68 4.85 -0.86 10.99
C LYS A 68 6.09 -1.06 10.11
N GLU A 69 7.21 -0.44 10.46
CA GLU A 69 8.47 -0.57 9.70
C GLU A 69 8.93 -2.02 9.55
N THR A 70 8.59 -2.88 10.53
CA THR A 70 8.93 -4.31 10.58
C THR A 70 7.86 -5.24 10.00
N SER A 71 6.71 -4.70 9.51
CA SER A 71 5.68 -5.53 8.85
C SER A 71 6.24 -6.32 7.68
N ASP A 72 5.76 -7.56 7.49
CA ASP A 72 6.19 -8.40 6.38
C ASP A 72 5.95 -7.68 5.02
N PRO A 73 7.00 -7.41 4.24
CA PRO A 73 6.87 -6.74 2.93
C PRO A 73 5.91 -7.43 1.96
N LYS A 74 5.62 -8.73 2.16
CA LYS A 74 4.61 -9.47 1.38
C LYS A 74 3.21 -8.87 1.52
N ILE A 75 2.89 -8.23 2.65
CA ILE A 75 1.61 -7.54 2.83
C ILE A 75 1.48 -6.45 1.76
N ILE A 76 2.51 -5.62 1.60
CA ILE A 76 2.53 -4.56 0.57
C ILE A 76 2.45 -5.18 -0.82
N GLY A 77 3.22 -6.26 -1.08
CA GLY A 77 3.17 -7.00 -2.35
C GLY A 77 1.77 -7.50 -2.68
N THR A 78 1.10 -8.10 -1.71
CA THR A 78 -0.23 -8.69 -1.89
C THR A 78 -1.32 -7.63 -2.01
N PHE A 79 -1.35 -6.64 -1.11
CA PHE A 79 -2.41 -5.63 -1.10
C PHE A 79 -2.18 -4.50 -2.09
N GLY A 80 -0.94 -4.22 -2.49
CA GLY A 80 -0.60 -3.13 -3.41
C GLY A 80 -0.58 -3.51 -4.88
N PHE A 81 -0.27 -4.78 -5.24
CA PHE A 81 -0.01 -5.18 -6.62
C PHE A 81 -0.95 -6.26 -7.18
N LYS A 82 -1.82 -6.84 -6.36
CA LYS A 82 -2.85 -7.79 -6.79
C LYS A 82 -4.23 -7.15 -6.63
N SER A 83 -5.23 -7.67 -7.36
CA SER A 83 -6.61 -7.20 -7.23
C SER A 83 -7.44 -8.18 -6.39
N SER A 84 -8.17 -7.68 -5.39
CA SER A 84 -9.13 -8.46 -4.60
C SER A 84 -10.28 -9.04 -5.45
N LYS A 85 -10.48 -8.53 -6.67
CA LYS A 85 -11.46 -9.10 -7.61
C LYS A 85 -11.12 -10.54 -7.98
N TYR A 86 -9.84 -10.84 -8.15
CA TYR A 86 -9.36 -12.13 -8.70
C TYR A 86 -8.54 -12.95 -7.71
N THR A 87 -8.11 -12.37 -6.59
CA THR A 87 -7.20 -13.00 -5.64
C THR A 87 -7.76 -12.87 -4.23
N ASP A 88 -7.80 -13.98 -3.48
CA ASP A 88 -7.93 -13.90 -2.03
C ASP A 88 -6.61 -13.39 -1.44
N LYS A 89 -6.61 -12.17 -0.93
CA LYS A 89 -5.42 -11.53 -0.38
C LYS A 89 -5.18 -11.87 1.09
N PHE A 90 -6.15 -12.51 1.72
CA PHE A 90 -6.11 -12.81 3.15
C PHE A 90 -5.65 -14.24 3.46
N SER A 91 -5.53 -15.11 2.44
CA SER A 91 -5.10 -16.51 2.60
C SER A 91 -3.73 -16.67 3.29
N ASP A 92 -2.80 -15.75 3.05
CA ASP A 92 -1.42 -15.82 3.54
C ASP A 92 -1.06 -14.70 4.53
N VAL A 93 -2.06 -13.96 5.02
CA VAL A 93 -1.86 -12.82 5.93
C VAL A 93 -2.70 -13.01 7.19
N LYS A 94 -2.08 -12.83 8.36
CA LYS A 94 -2.80 -12.87 9.63
C LYS A 94 -3.67 -11.63 9.77
N PHE A 95 -4.95 -11.85 10.01
CA PHE A 95 -5.94 -10.80 10.24
C PHE A 95 -6.93 -11.24 11.31
N LYS A 96 -7.62 -10.29 11.89
CA LYS A 96 -8.80 -10.51 12.73
C LYS A 96 -9.97 -9.69 12.20
N GLU A 97 -11.18 -10.05 12.60
CA GLU A 97 -12.38 -9.27 12.27
C GLU A 97 -12.75 -8.36 13.45
N GLU A 98 -12.92 -7.08 13.15
CA GLU A 98 -13.40 -6.07 14.10
C GLU A 98 -14.62 -5.39 13.49
N ASP A 99 -15.73 -5.42 14.19
CA ASP A 99 -17.01 -4.92 13.66
C ASP A 99 -17.31 -5.45 12.25
N GLU A 100 -17.05 -6.74 11.98
CA GLU A 100 -17.23 -7.44 10.71
C GLU A 100 -16.26 -7.02 9.58
N ILE A 101 -15.30 -6.16 9.86
CA ILE A 101 -14.27 -5.70 8.89
C ILE A 101 -12.92 -6.33 9.22
N PRO A 102 -12.21 -6.91 8.23
CA PRO A 102 -10.90 -7.49 8.46
C PRO A 102 -9.85 -6.41 8.72
N VAL A 103 -9.01 -6.58 9.75
CA VAL A 103 -7.86 -5.75 10.05
C VAL A 103 -6.60 -6.61 10.16
N ILE A 104 -5.47 -6.09 9.69
CA ILE A 104 -4.20 -6.82 9.66
C ILE A 104 -3.57 -6.81 11.06
N GLU A 105 -3.23 -7.98 11.58
CA GLU A 105 -2.60 -8.09 12.89
C GLU A 105 -1.14 -7.58 12.91
N ASP A 106 -0.41 -7.78 11.80
CA ASP A 106 0.96 -7.29 11.63
C ASP A 106 0.99 -5.79 11.27
N SER A 107 0.54 -4.97 12.24
CA SER A 107 0.39 -3.52 12.13
C SER A 107 0.66 -2.83 13.47
N CYS A 108 0.76 -1.50 13.50
CA CYS A 108 0.79 -0.69 14.72
C CYS A 108 -0.56 -0.63 15.43
N GLY A 109 -1.64 -0.83 14.69
CA GLY A 109 -3.01 -0.71 15.17
C GLY A 109 -3.97 -0.55 14.00
N TYR A 110 -5.25 -0.38 14.33
CA TYR A 110 -6.31 -0.26 13.33
C TYR A 110 -7.35 0.81 13.69
N MET A 111 -8.11 1.18 12.67
CA MET A 111 -9.35 1.98 12.81
C MET A 111 -10.46 1.31 12.00
N ILE A 112 -11.68 1.26 12.54
CA ILE A 112 -12.91 0.93 11.82
C ILE A 112 -13.69 2.22 11.58
N CYS A 113 -14.03 2.46 10.32
CA CYS A 113 -14.51 3.74 9.85
C CYS A 113 -15.85 3.61 9.13
N GLN A 114 -16.76 4.53 9.44
CA GLN A 114 -18.05 4.68 8.75
C GLN A 114 -17.98 5.88 7.83
N VAL A 115 -18.20 5.67 6.53
CA VAL A 115 -18.21 6.75 5.53
C VAL A 115 -19.36 7.72 5.83
N VAL A 116 -19.04 8.99 5.91
CA VAL A 116 -20.00 10.08 6.13
C VAL A 116 -20.18 10.94 4.88
N ASP A 117 -19.15 11.05 4.04
CA ASP A 117 -19.21 11.79 2.77
C ASP A 117 -18.19 11.25 1.76
N ILE A 118 -18.42 11.57 0.49
CA ILE A 118 -17.60 11.10 -0.64
C ILE A 118 -17.35 12.28 -1.59
N MET A 119 -16.08 12.51 -1.92
CA MET A 119 -15.69 13.42 -2.99
C MET A 119 -15.09 12.63 -4.15
N GLU A 120 -15.72 12.70 -5.32
CA GLU A 120 -15.20 12.11 -6.55
C GLU A 120 -14.21 13.04 -7.21
N THR A 121 -13.09 12.47 -7.65
CA THR A 121 -12.10 13.11 -8.52
C THR A 121 -11.98 12.36 -9.83
N GLU A 122 -11.10 12.79 -10.75
CA GLU A 122 -10.94 12.13 -12.04
C GLU A 122 -10.50 10.66 -11.93
N THR A 123 -9.64 10.32 -10.94
CA THR A 123 -9.03 8.99 -10.81
C THR A 123 -9.23 8.35 -9.44
N HIS A 124 -9.66 9.10 -8.45
CA HIS A 124 -9.78 8.64 -7.07
C HIS A 124 -11.10 9.10 -6.45
N THR A 125 -11.53 8.32 -5.47
CA THR A 125 -12.56 8.72 -4.51
C THR A 125 -11.88 9.09 -3.20
N VAL A 126 -12.19 10.26 -2.66
CA VAL A 126 -11.85 10.63 -1.29
C VAL A 126 -13.05 10.30 -0.41
N PHE A 127 -12.86 9.36 0.51
CA PHE A 127 -13.85 9.01 1.51
C PHE A 127 -13.58 9.81 2.78
N LEU A 128 -14.53 10.62 3.21
CA LEU A 128 -14.57 11.19 4.55
C LEU A 128 -15.32 10.22 5.46
N ALA A 129 -14.71 9.79 6.56
CA ALA A 129 -15.28 8.78 7.42
C ALA A 129 -15.06 9.09 8.90
N GLU A 130 -16.06 8.77 9.71
CA GLU A 130 -15.98 8.83 11.17
C GLU A 130 -15.35 7.53 11.70
N VAL A 131 -14.38 7.65 12.58
CA VAL A 131 -13.76 6.51 13.28
C VAL A 131 -14.72 6.04 14.37
N LYS A 132 -15.21 4.79 14.24
CA LYS A 132 -16.15 4.18 15.17
C LYS A 132 -15.48 3.29 16.20
N ASN A 133 -14.36 2.66 15.82
CA ASN A 133 -13.58 1.79 16.68
C ASN A 133 -12.10 1.91 16.30
N ALA A 134 -11.21 1.82 17.27
CA ALA A 134 -9.77 1.85 17.02
C ALA A 134 -9.02 1.20 18.18
N ASP A 135 -7.87 0.59 17.88
CA ASP A 135 -6.97 0.04 18.88
C ASP A 135 -5.52 0.28 18.46
N ASP A 136 -4.67 0.62 19.43
CA ASP A 136 -3.24 0.85 19.27
C ASP A 136 -2.47 -0.28 19.94
N TYR A 137 -1.69 -1.01 19.16
CA TYR A 137 -0.92 -2.15 19.66
C TYR A 137 0.36 -1.75 20.39
N ASN A 138 0.74 -0.46 20.39
CA ASN A 138 1.87 0.14 21.14
C ASN A 138 3.21 -0.58 20.95
N ASN A 139 3.50 -1.07 19.79
CA ASN A 139 4.58 -2.03 19.66
C ASN A 139 5.74 -1.60 18.78
N GLU A 140 5.57 -0.67 17.84
CA GLU A 140 6.65 -0.32 16.91
C GLU A 140 6.37 0.98 16.13
N ASN A 141 7.37 1.45 15.37
CA ASN A 141 7.24 2.65 14.55
C ASN A 141 6.32 2.42 13.35
N PRO A 142 5.40 3.34 13.05
CA PRO A 142 4.60 3.27 11.85
C PRO A 142 5.47 3.45 10.59
N MET A 143 5.21 2.65 9.58
CA MET A 143 5.92 2.74 8.31
C MET A 143 5.53 4.03 7.58
N THR A 144 6.52 4.89 7.34
CA THR A 144 6.34 6.04 6.46
C THR A 144 6.56 5.65 5.00
N TYR A 145 5.96 6.39 4.08
CA TYR A 145 6.18 6.19 2.65
C TYR A 145 7.64 6.44 2.25
N LYS A 146 8.32 7.37 2.96
CA LYS A 146 9.75 7.60 2.82
C LYS A 146 10.57 6.38 3.21
N TYR A 147 10.27 5.76 4.37
CA TYR A 147 10.90 4.53 4.82
C TYR A 147 10.73 3.40 3.79
N TYR A 148 9.52 3.22 3.28
CA TYR A 148 9.22 2.22 2.25
C TYR A 148 10.09 2.38 1.00
N HIS A 149 10.29 3.62 0.52
CA HIS A 149 11.11 3.87 -0.66
C HIS A 149 12.62 3.80 -0.39
N GLU A 150 13.09 4.32 0.73
CA GLU A 150 14.52 4.43 1.03
C GLU A 150 15.10 3.14 1.61
N GLN A 151 14.39 2.45 2.50
CA GLN A 151 14.87 1.27 3.18
C GLN A 151 14.45 -0.03 2.47
N LEU A 152 13.17 -0.17 2.13
CA LEU A 152 12.67 -1.37 1.47
C LEU A 152 12.84 -1.32 -0.05
N LYS A 153 13.36 -0.21 -0.62
CA LYS A 153 13.53 0.00 -2.07
C LYS A 153 12.25 -0.24 -2.87
N GLY A 154 11.11 -0.07 -2.23
CA GLY A 154 9.80 -0.27 -2.83
C GLY A 154 9.49 0.76 -3.91
N SER A 155 8.51 0.46 -4.76
CA SER A 155 8.02 1.36 -5.80
C SER A 155 6.50 1.51 -5.72
N SER A 156 6.01 2.67 -6.19
CA SER A 156 4.56 2.91 -6.28
C SER A 156 3.98 2.20 -7.49
N PRO A 157 2.83 1.54 -7.39
CA PRO A 157 2.10 1.07 -8.56
C PRO A 157 1.61 2.27 -9.41
N LYS A 158 1.41 2.06 -10.72
CA LYS A 158 1.04 3.12 -11.68
C LYS A 158 -0.22 3.91 -11.30
N ASN A 159 -1.12 3.28 -10.58
CA ASN A 159 -2.39 3.87 -10.14
C ASN A 159 -2.32 4.51 -8.73
N ALA A 160 -1.13 4.60 -8.12
CA ALA A 160 -0.97 5.32 -6.85
C ALA A 160 -1.01 6.85 -7.07
N PRO A 161 -1.57 7.65 -6.13
CA PRO A 161 -1.58 9.11 -6.23
C PRO A 161 -0.19 9.71 -6.34
N THR A 162 0.80 9.01 -5.82
CA THR A 162 2.22 9.42 -5.75
C THR A 162 3.08 8.76 -6.83
N TYR A 163 2.46 8.08 -7.82
CA TYR A 163 3.21 7.49 -8.93
C TYR A 163 3.86 8.55 -9.81
N GLU A 164 5.13 8.36 -10.12
CA GLU A 164 5.86 9.14 -11.11
C GLU A 164 6.53 8.21 -12.10
N GLU A 165 6.41 8.53 -13.38
CA GLU A 165 7.27 7.92 -14.40
C GLU A 165 8.72 8.29 -14.09
N LYS A 166 9.56 7.29 -13.80
CA LYS A 166 10.99 7.53 -13.61
C LYS A 166 11.58 8.03 -14.94
N GLN A 167 11.88 9.31 -15.03
CA GLN A 167 12.89 9.76 -15.97
C GLN A 167 14.19 9.11 -15.52
N VAL A 168 14.81 8.36 -16.41
CA VAL A 168 16.11 7.74 -16.19
C VAL A 168 17.11 8.87 -15.90
N ALA A 169 17.37 9.13 -14.63
CA ALA A 169 18.40 10.05 -14.20
C ALA A 169 19.67 9.22 -14.02
N GLU A 170 20.64 9.46 -14.90
CA GLU A 170 22.01 9.00 -14.78
C GLU A 170 22.55 9.34 -13.38
N GLN A 171 22.75 8.33 -12.56
CA GLN A 171 23.61 8.44 -11.39
C GLN A 171 24.87 7.63 -11.65
N ASN A 172 25.91 8.36 -12.03
CA ASN A 172 27.29 7.89 -12.00
C ASN A 172 27.65 7.43 -10.59
N ASN A 173 27.80 6.13 -10.40
CA ASN A 173 28.68 5.59 -9.37
C ASN A 173 29.31 4.28 -9.87
N ASN A 174 30.62 4.32 -10.02
CA ASN A 174 31.51 3.27 -10.47
C ASN A 174 31.51 2.06 -9.53
N LYS A 175 30.59 1.12 -9.73
CA LYS A 175 30.76 -0.32 -9.53
C LYS A 175 29.73 -1.00 -10.44
N LYS A 176 30.20 -1.81 -11.39
CA LYS A 176 29.36 -2.57 -12.34
C LYS A 176 28.68 -3.75 -11.62
N THR A 177 27.74 -3.49 -10.75
CA THR A 177 26.75 -4.48 -10.31
C THR A 177 25.53 -4.35 -11.20
N LYS A 178 25.08 -5.46 -11.77
CA LYS A 178 23.86 -5.49 -12.59
C LYS A 178 22.66 -5.17 -11.73
N LYS A 179 21.68 -4.45 -12.29
CA LYS A 179 20.41 -4.13 -11.63
C LYS A 179 19.28 -4.96 -12.23
N TRP A 180 18.62 -5.73 -11.41
CA TRP A 180 17.51 -6.58 -11.78
C TRP A 180 16.21 -5.95 -11.29
N LYS A 181 15.29 -5.63 -12.18
CA LYS A 181 14.02 -4.99 -11.86
C LYS A 181 12.88 -5.99 -11.93
N CYS A 182 12.11 -6.09 -10.86
CA CYS A 182 10.87 -6.86 -10.85
C CYS A 182 9.82 -6.19 -11.75
N LYS A 183 9.32 -6.92 -12.77
CA LYS A 183 8.30 -6.44 -13.70
C LYS A 183 6.93 -6.20 -13.05
N ILE A 184 6.69 -6.83 -11.87
CA ILE A 184 5.41 -6.73 -11.19
C ILE A 184 5.37 -5.50 -10.28
N CYS A 185 6.35 -5.34 -9.37
CA CYS A 185 6.34 -4.29 -8.35
C CYS A 185 7.43 -3.22 -8.53
N GLY A 186 8.32 -3.41 -9.51
CA GLY A 186 9.41 -2.47 -9.78
C GLY A 186 10.57 -2.51 -8.77
N TYR A 187 10.58 -3.47 -7.83
CA TYR A 187 11.69 -3.66 -6.89
C TYR A 187 12.99 -3.88 -7.67
N ILE A 188 14.08 -3.22 -7.24
CA ILE A 188 15.40 -3.34 -7.85
C ILE A 188 16.29 -4.14 -6.91
N TYR A 189 16.85 -5.23 -7.44
CA TYR A 189 17.86 -6.05 -6.80
C TYR A 189 19.20 -5.83 -7.50
N GLU A 190 20.22 -5.47 -6.73
CA GLU A 190 21.58 -5.22 -7.26
C GLU A 190 22.47 -6.42 -6.96
N ALA A 191 22.81 -7.20 -7.99
CA ALA A 191 23.71 -8.34 -7.92
C ALA A 191 24.19 -8.69 -9.33
N ASP A 192 25.33 -9.40 -9.42
CA ASP A 192 25.84 -9.86 -10.71
C ASP A 192 24.90 -10.88 -11.38
N GLU A 193 24.20 -11.70 -10.58
CA GLU A 193 23.22 -12.69 -11.02
C GLU A 193 22.09 -12.83 -10.00
N LEU A 194 20.89 -13.23 -10.47
CA LEU A 194 19.78 -13.60 -9.60
C LEU A 194 19.95 -15.07 -9.17
N PRO A 195 19.87 -15.39 -7.85
CA PRO A 195 19.84 -16.78 -7.39
C PRO A 195 18.69 -17.56 -8.04
N ASP A 196 18.85 -18.88 -8.20
CA ASP A 196 17.85 -19.72 -8.87
C ASP A 196 16.52 -19.78 -8.13
N ASP A 197 16.56 -19.71 -6.82
CA ASP A 197 15.41 -19.70 -5.91
C ASP A 197 14.96 -18.29 -5.49
N PHE A 198 15.49 -17.24 -6.17
CA PHE A 198 15.19 -15.85 -5.82
C PHE A 198 13.70 -15.56 -5.93
N LYS A 199 13.19 -14.95 -4.87
CA LYS A 199 11.82 -14.42 -4.82
C LYS A 199 11.86 -12.94 -4.50
N CYS A 200 11.06 -12.16 -5.20
CA CYS A 200 10.92 -10.74 -4.92
C CYS A 200 10.47 -10.52 -3.46
N PRO A 201 11.21 -9.77 -2.63
CA PRO A 201 10.84 -9.55 -1.24
C PRO A 201 9.56 -8.72 -1.09
N ILE A 202 9.15 -8.01 -2.16
CA ILE A 202 7.97 -7.14 -2.12
C ILE A 202 6.70 -7.88 -2.58
N CYS A 203 6.74 -8.61 -3.70
CA CYS A 203 5.55 -9.24 -4.28
C CYS A 203 5.61 -10.77 -4.37
N GLY A 204 6.72 -11.39 -3.94
CA GLY A 204 6.88 -12.84 -3.85
C GLY A 204 7.06 -13.58 -5.17
N VAL A 205 7.10 -12.89 -6.32
CA VAL A 205 7.29 -13.54 -7.64
C VAL A 205 8.73 -14.02 -7.81
N GLY A 206 8.90 -15.09 -8.61
CA GLY A 206 10.19 -15.68 -8.88
C GLY A 206 11.07 -14.86 -9.83
N LYS A 207 12.29 -15.35 -10.07
CA LYS A 207 13.29 -14.68 -10.92
C LYS A 207 12.84 -14.45 -12.36
N GLU A 208 11.92 -15.25 -12.89
CA GLU A 208 11.36 -15.14 -14.24
C GLU A 208 10.60 -13.83 -14.49
N TYR A 209 10.24 -13.12 -13.43
CA TYR A 209 9.61 -11.80 -13.49
C TYR A 209 10.62 -10.64 -13.32
N PHE A 210 11.91 -10.94 -13.35
CA PHE A 210 12.94 -9.91 -13.31
C PHE A 210 13.54 -9.68 -14.70
N GLU A 211 13.81 -8.42 -14.98
CA GLU A 211 14.54 -8.00 -16.17
C GLU A 211 15.81 -7.27 -15.76
N LEU A 212 16.87 -7.47 -16.55
CA LEU A 212 18.09 -6.70 -16.40
C LEU A 212 17.82 -5.25 -16.85
N VAL A 213 18.15 -4.29 -15.99
CA VAL A 213 18.11 -2.87 -16.35
C VAL A 213 19.50 -2.51 -16.83
N GLU A 214 19.65 -2.21 -18.13
CA GLU A 214 20.85 -1.61 -18.68
C GLU A 214 20.91 -0.15 -18.22
N ASP A 215 22.07 0.28 -17.73
CA ASP A 215 22.34 1.67 -17.32
C ASP A 215 22.30 2.62 -18.52
#